data_a32b82da3b3505797462c34899da1d49
#
_entry.id   a32b82da3b3505797462c34899da1d49
#
_cell.length_a   1.000
_cell.length_b   1.000
_cell.length_c   1.000
_cell.angle_alpha   90.00
_cell.angle_beta   90.00
_cell.angle_gamma   90.00
#
_symmetry.space_group_name_H-M   'P 1'
#
loop_
_entity.id
_entity.type
_entity.pdbx_description
1 polymer ?
#
loop_
_entity_poly.entity_id
_entity_poly.type
_entity_poly.pdbx_seq_one_letter_code
_entity_poly.pdbx_strand_id
1 'polypeptide(L)'
;MALMSTCCIALMTAQKVPSPKDVYGFRVGDDYKLADYAQIEDYLSRLDAASSRVKKIEIGETVLGRKMYLLFISTKENLEQLDKWKDISTKLARVQVSDAEAAKLSQEGKAVVWIDGGMHSTELAHGQMTSELAYTLATSETPEMQKIRENVITLLMPVMNPDGLDIVVDWYRKNMGTAYETSRPPILYHYYMGHDNNRDWFMNTQPETYNVTKILYNEWYPQIVYNHHQSSPAWTKISIPPYADPVNPKIHP
;
A
#
# COMPACT_ATOMS: atom_id res chain seq x y z
N MET A 1 -60.36 14.62 -7.50
CA MET A 1 -59.41 13.49 -7.61
C MET A 1 -58.02 13.96 -7.19
N ALA A 2 -57.59 13.62 -5.99
CA ALA A 2 -56.26 13.95 -5.50
C ALA A 2 -55.33 12.79 -5.79
N LEU A 3 -54.28 13.01 -6.60
CA LEU A 3 -53.21 12.06 -6.79
C LEU A 3 -52.28 12.08 -5.57
N MET A 4 -52.30 11.03 -4.78
CA MET A 4 -51.25 10.76 -3.78
C MET A 4 -50.01 10.25 -4.50
N SER A 5 -48.96 11.09 -4.56
CA SER A 5 -47.64 10.71 -5.00
C SER A 5 -46.94 9.93 -3.86
N THR A 6 -46.83 8.63 -4.02
CA THR A 6 -46.10 7.77 -3.07
C THR A 6 -44.62 7.93 -3.34
N CYS A 7 -43.92 8.68 -2.50
CA CYS A 7 -42.48 8.81 -2.53
C CYS A 7 -41.87 7.52 -1.95
N CYS A 8 -41.39 6.60 -2.80
CA CYS A 8 -40.60 5.46 -2.37
C CYS A 8 -39.20 5.93 -1.93
N ILE A 9 -39.00 6.11 -0.63
CA ILE A 9 -37.68 6.27 -0.04
C ILE A 9 -37.00 4.86 -0.08
N ALA A 10 -36.12 4.63 -1.07
CA ALA A 10 -35.24 3.47 -1.06
C ALA A 10 -34.30 3.64 0.13
N LEU A 11 -34.47 2.83 1.15
CA LEU A 11 -33.48 2.64 2.20
C LEU A 11 -32.24 2.03 1.55
N MET A 12 -31.26 2.86 1.24
CA MET A 12 -29.92 2.38 0.90
C MET A 12 -29.33 1.73 2.18
N THR A 13 -29.42 0.41 2.27
CA THR A 13 -28.64 -0.34 3.27
C THR A 13 -27.19 -0.08 2.95
N ALA A 14 -26.44 0.52 3.88
CA ALA A 14 -25.00 0.70 3.73
C ALA A 14 -24.37 -0.66 3.42
N GLN A 15 -23.75 -0.78 2.26
CA GLN A 15 -23.11 -2.01 1.82
C GLN A 15 -22.01 -2.34 2.83
N LYS A 16 -22.04 -3.54 3.41
CA LYS A 16 -20.99 -4.00 4.33
C LYS A 16 -19.65 -4.03 3.59
N VAL A 17 -18.66 -3.35 4.14
CA VAL A 17 -17.28 -3.40 3.61
C VAL A 17 -16.76 -4.84 3.72
N PRO A 18 -16.35 -5.48 2.61
CA PRO A 18 -15.89 -6.87 2.65
C PRO A 18 -14.52 -6.96 3.35
N SER A 19 -14.33 -8.01 4.15
CA SER A 19 -13.01 -8.36 4.68
C SER A 19 -12.19 -9.08 3.61
N PRO A 20 -10.83 -9.14 3.73
CA PRO A 20 -10.01 -9.93 2.82
C PRO A 20 -10.47 -11.39 2.76
N LYS A 21 -10.86 -11.98 3.89
CA LYS A 21 -11.41 -13.33 3.94
C LYS A 21 -12.65 -13.52 3.08
N ASP A 22 -13.55 -12.52 3.03
CA ASP A 22 -14.80 -12.62 2.25
C ASP A 22 -14.49 -12.72 0.74
N VAL A 23 -13.35 -12.22 0.29
CA VAL A 23 -12.93 -12.21 -1.12
C VAL A 23 -11.96 -13.35 -1.44
N TYR A 24 -10.97 -13.59 -0.58
CA TYR A 24 -9.97 -14.64 -0.81
C TYR A 24 -10.50 -16.06 -0.55
N GLY A 25 -11.55 -16.19 0.27
CA GLY A 25 -12.05 -17.49 0.72
C GLY A 25 -11.23 -18.15 1.83
N PHE A 26 -10.18 -17.46 2.32
CA PHE A 26 -9.33 -17.88 3.43
C PHE A 26 -8.88 -16.64 4.23
N ARG A 27 -8.38 -16.84 5.44
CA ARG A 27 -7.81 -15.73 6.23
C ARG A 27 -6.37 -15.49 5.81
N VAL A 28 -5.97 -14.23 5.79
CA VAL A 28 -4.56 -13.87 5.67
C VAL A 28 -3.76 -14.55 6.77
N GLY A 29 -2.73 -15.30 6.38
CA GLY A 29 -1.92 -16.11 7.29
C GLY A 29 -2.41 -17.53 7.54
N ASP A 30 -3.51 -17.98 6.92
CA ASP A 30 -3.91 -19.39 6.96
C ASP A 30 -2.83 -20.28 6.32
N ASP A 31 -2.55 -21.42 6.92
CA ASP A 31 -1.57 -22.37 6.45
C ASP A 31 -1.83 -22.80 4.99
N TYR A 32 -0.79 -22.83 4.20
CA TYR A 32 -0.79 -23.27 2.79
C TYR A 32 -1.67 -22.40 1.87
N LYS A 33 -2.00 -21.16 2.29
CA LYS A 33 -2.85 -20.24 1.52
C LYS A 33 -2.08 -18.98 1.13
N LEU A 34 -1.98 -18.74 -0.18
CA LEU A 34 -1.39 -17.52 -0.73
C LEU A 34 -2.37 -16.88 -1.70
N ALA A 35 -2.58 -15.58 -1.57
CA ALA A 35 -3.30 -14.78 -2.55
C ALA A 35 -2.35 -14.37 -3.68
N ASP A 36 -2.78 -14.57 -4.94
CA ASP A 36 -2.14 -14.00 -6.11
C ASP A 36 -2.52 -12.53 -6.31
N TYR A 37 -1.88 -11.88 -7.29
CA TYR A 37 -2.14 -10.47 -7.51
C TYR A 37 -3.57 -10.18 -7.98
N ALA A 38 -4.17 -11.06 -8.77
CA ALA A 38 -5.54 -10.89 -9.22
C ALA A 38 -6.55 -10.91 -8.05
N GLN A 39 -6.33 -11.78 -7.06
CA GLN A 39 -7.15 -11.82 -5.85
C GLN A 39 -6.98 -10.53 -5.01
N ILE A 40 -5.73 -10.04 -4.89
CA ILE A 40 -5.46 -8.78 -4.18
C ILE A 40 -6.13 -7.62 -4.91
N GLU A 41 -5.98 -7.51 -6.22
CA GLU A 41 -6.60 -6.46 -7.03
C GLU A 41 -8.13 -6.46 -6.92
N ASP A 42 -8.77 -7.62 -7.00
CA ASP A 42 -10.22 -7.77 -6.81
C ASP A 42 -10.65 -7.29 -5.43
N TYR A 43 -9.91 -7.69 -4.39
CA TYR A 43 -10.18 -7.21 -3.03
C TYR A 43 -10.08 -5.69 -2.92
N LEU A 44 -9.00 -5.09 -3.41
CA LEU A 44 -8.81 -3.63 -3.36
C LEU A 44 -9.91 -2.87 -4.10
N SER A 45 -10.37 -3.41 -5.23
CA SER A 45 -11.46 -2.82 -6.02
C SER A 45 -12.79 -2.85 -5.27
N ARG A 46 -13.07 -3.97 -4.58
CA ARG A 46 -14.27 -4.10 -3.75
C ARG A 46 -14.22 -3.22 -2.51
N LEU A 47 -13.04 -3.08 -1.91
CA LEU A 47 -12.83 -2.20 -0.75
C LEU A 47 -13.06 -0.74 -1.12
N ASP A 48 -12.49 -0.28 -2.23
CA ASP A 48 -12.69 1.07 -2.79
C ASP A 48 -14.17 1.35 -3.08
N ALA A 49 -14.85 0.41 -3.75
CA ALA A 49 -16.27 0.56 -4.08
C ALA A 49 -17.19 0.57 -2.85
N ALA A 50 -16.81 -0.10 -1.75
CA ALA A 50 -17.64 -0.24 -0.55
C ALA A 50 -17.35 0.77 0.56
N SER A 51 -16.23 1.52 0.49
CA SER A 51 -15.81 2.42 1.56
C SER A 51 -15.48 3.82 1.05
N SER A 52 -16.19 4.82 1.53
CA SER A 52 -15.86 6.24 1.26
C SER A 52 -14.54 6.70 1.91
N ARG A 53 -13.89 5.85 2.70
CA ARG A 53 -12.61 6.11 3.37
C ARG A 53 -11.40 5.57 2.61
N VAL A 54 -11.64 4.99 1.45
CA VAL A 54 -10.61 4.43 0.57
C VAL A 54 -10.77 5.01 -0.82
N LYS A 55 -9.65 5.31 -1.48
CA LYS A 55 -9.61 5.68 -2.89
C LYS A 55 -8.46 4.94 -3.54
N LYS A 56 -8.79 4.02 -4.46
CA LYS A 56 -7.82 3.29 -5.28
C LYS A 56 -7.46 4.09 -6.52
N ILE A 57 -6.16 4.23 -6.79
CA ILE A 57 -5.67 4.81 -8.05
C ILE A 57 -4.67 3.87 -8.71
N GLU A 58 -4.60 3.92 -10.03
CA GLU A 58 -3.54 3.33 -10.83
C GLU A 58 -2.34 4.28 -10.86
N ILE A 59 -1.13 3.76 -10.59
CA ILE A 59 0.11 4.55 -10.59
C ILE A 59 1.05 4.20 -11.73
N GLY A 60 0.71 3.20 -12.53
CA GLY A 60 1.47 2.73 -13.69
C GLY A 60 1.34 1.24 -13.91
N GLU A 61 2.22 0.69 -14.72
CA GLU A 61 2.27 -0.73 -15.07
C GLU A 61 3.63 -1.34 -14.71
N THR A 62 3.63 -2.65 -14.50
CA THR A 62 4.84 -3.47 -14.34
C THR A 62 5.48 -3.76 -15.70
N VAL A 63 6.66 -4.41 -15.68
CA VAL A 63 7.32 -4.90 -16.90
C VAL A 63 6.41 -5.84 -17.71
N LEU A 64 5.58 -6.65 -17.07
CA LEU A 64 4.66 -7.56 -17.75
C LEU A 64 3.28 -6.94 -18.02
N GLY A 65 3.12 -5.62 -17.82
CA GLY A 65 1.90 -4.88 -18.13
C GLY A 65 0.77 -5.06 -17.10
N ARG A 66 1.06 -5.52 -15.89
CA ARG A 66 0.08 -5.52 -14.80
C ARG A 66 -0.07 -4.10 -14.24
N LYS A 67 -1.30 -3.70 -13.96
CA LYS A 67 -1.58 -2.43 -13.30
C LYS A 67 -1.06 -2.42 -11.88
N MET A 68 -0.42 -1.32 -11.48
CA MET A 68 0.02 -1.08 -10.12
C MET A 68 -0.93 -0.11 -9.43
N TYR A 69 -1.37 -0.44 -8.24
CA TYR A 69 -2.37 0.35 -7.52
C TYR A 69 -1.85 0.88 -6.19
N LEU A 70 -2.24 2.12 -5.89
CA LEU A 70 -2.03 2.77 -4.61
C LEU A 70 -3.40 3.06 -3.98
N LEU A 71 -3.53 2.83 -2.69
CA LEU A 71 -4.69 3.25 -1.92
C LEU A 71 -4.39 4.53 -1.13
N PHE A 72 -5.27 5.52 -1.22
CA PHE A 72 -5.38 6.58 -0.24
C PHE A 72 -6.41 6.18 0.80
N ILE A 73 -6.05 6.22 2.07
CA ILE A 73 -6.95 5.88 3.17
C ILE A 73 -6.96 7.04 4.16
N SER A 74 -8.16 7.61 4.38
CA SER A 74 -8.40 8.74 5.28
C SER A 74 -9.90 8.90 5.54
N THR A 75 -10.35 10.02 6.13
CA THR A 75 -11.77 10.36 6.12
C THR A 75 -12.24 10.70 4.71
N LYS A 76 -13.54 10.59 4.46
CA LYS A 76 -14.15 11.00 3.18
C LYS A 76 -13.78 12.44 2.82
N GLU A 77 -13.90 13.34 3.78
CA GLU A 77 -13.64 14.78 3.61
C GLU A 77 -12.18 15.06 3.24
N ASN A 78 -11.25 14.28 3.80
CA ASN A 78 -9.85 14.37 3.43
C ASN A 78 -9.59 13.83 2.01
N LEU A 79 -10.22 12.72 1.64
CA LEU A 79 -10.08 12.14 0.30
C LEU A 79 -10.66 13.01 -0.81
N GLU A 80 -11.68 13.81 -0.50
CA GLU A 80 -12.24 14.81 -1.42
C GLU A 80 -11.31 16.01 -1.64
N GLN A 81 -10.26 16.19 -0.80
CA GLN A 81 -9.33 17.30 -0.83
C GLN A 81 -7.87 16.88 -1.05
N LEU A 82 -7.63 15.73 -1.70
CA LEU A 82 -6.27 15.21 -1.89
C LEU A 82 -5.33 16.21 -2.58
N ASP A 83 -5.81 16.98 -3.56
CA ASP A 83 -5.00 17.98 -4.26
C ASP A 83 -4.53 19.09 -3.30
N LYS A 84 -5.36 19.51 -2.35
CA LYS A 84 -4.98 20.48 -1.32
C LYS A 84 -3.86 19.92 -0.42
N TRP A 85 -4.01 18.70 0.05
CA TRP A 85 -3.00 18.09 0.93
C TRP A 85 -1.68 17.84 0.21
N LYS A 86 -1.75 17.45 -1.05
CA LYS A 86 -0.58 17.31 -1.94
C LYS A 86 0.14 18.64 -2.17
N ASP A 87 -0.58 19.71 -2.43
CA ASP A 87 -0.03 21.05 -2.62
C ASP A 87 0.69 21.55 -1.35
N ILE A 88 0.06 21.40 -0.18
CA ILE A 88 0.66 21.75 1.11
C ILE A 88 1.96 20.95 1.33
N SER A 89 1.92 19.63 1.18
CA SER A 89 3.09 18.76 1.33
C SER A 89 4.23 19.18 0.39
N THR A 90 3.90 19.45 -0.87
CA THR A 90 4.87 19.90 -1.88
C THR A 90 5.50 21.24 -1.52
N LYS A 91 4.72 22.22 -1.12
CA LYS A 91 5.20 23.55 -0.73
C LYS A 91 6.17 23.48 0.45
N LEU A 92 5.81 22.69 1.47
CA LEU A 92 6.66 22.50 2.65
C LEU A 92 7.94 21.74 2.30
N ALA A 93 7.85 20.62 1.60
CA ALA A 93 9.00 19.79 1.25
C ALA A 93 10.00 20.51 0.33
N ARG A 94 9.53 21.36 -0.57
CA ARG A 94 10.36 22.11 -1.52
C ARG A 94 10.76 23.50 -1.06
N VAL A 95 10.42 23.87 0.17
CA VAL A 95 10.73 25.21 0.74
C VAL A 95 10.25 26.34 -0.20
N GLN A 96 9.04 26.22 -0.72
CA GLN A 96 8.47 27.18 -1.69
C GLN A 96 7.70 28.32 -1.04
N VAL A 97 7.76 28.42 0.28
CA VAL A 97 7.03 29.40 1.10
C VAL A 97 7.94 30.02 2.15
N SER A 98 7.54 31.17 2.71
CA SER A 98 8.23 31.79 3.83
C SER A 98 8.04 30.96 5.11
N ASP A 99 8.92 31.19 6.11
CA ASP A 99 8.81 30.51 7.42
C ASP A 99 7.45 30.73 8.09
N ALA A 100 6.90 31.94 7.99
CA ALA A 100 5.60 32.27 8.55
C ALA A 100 4.46 31.48 7.85
N GLU A 101 4.52 31.36 6.54
CA GLU A 101 3.55 30.56 5.78
C GLU A 101 3.77 29.07 6.02
N ALA A 102 5.02 28.59 6.12
CA ALA A 102 5.34 27.21 6.46
C ALA A 102 4.74 26.82 7.81
N ALA A 103 4.87 27.69 8.82
CA ALA A 103 4.29 27.47 10.15
C ALA A 103 2.74 27.34 10.08
N LYS A 104 2.09 28.17 9.27
CA LYS A 104 0.63 28.10 9.05
C LYS A 104 0.24 26.78 8.33
N LEU A 105 0.91 26.46 7.22
CA LEU A 105 0.62 25.27 6.43
C LEU A 105 0.88 23.98 7.21
N SER A 106 1.87 23.95 8.09
CA SER A 106 2.16 22.79 8.96
C SER A 106 1.05 22.52 9.98
N GLN A 107 0.29 23.55 10.39
CA GLN A 107 -0.88 23.38 11.26
C GLN A 107 -2.15 23.00 10.49
N GLU A 108 -2.28 23.49 9.26
CA GLU A 108 -3.45 23.22 8.41
C GLU A 108 -3.36 21.86 7.74
N GLY A 109 -2.15 21.44 7.34
CA GLY A 109 -1.88 20.25 6.55
C GLY A 109 -2.22 18.94 7.27
N LYS A 110 -2.16 17.85 6.51
CA LYS A 110 -2.26 16.49 7.02
C LYS A 110 -0.91 15.81 6.94
N ALA A 111 -0.59 14.99 7.93
CA ALA A 111 0.59 14.13 7.82
C ALA A 111 0.39 13.12 6.68
N VAL A 112 1.42 12.92 5.88
CA VAL A 112 1.43 11.92 4.81
C VAL A 112 2.30 10.75 5.24
N VAL A 113 1.71 9.55 5.24
CA VAL A 113 2.39 8.32 5.63
C VAL A 113 2.33 7.33 4.48
N TRP A 114 3.49 6.89 4.03
CA TRP A 114 3.62 5.81 3.05
C TRP A 114 3.83 4.49 3.76
N ILE A 115 3.08 3.48 3.35
CA ILE A 115 3.21 2.09 3.82
C ILE A 115 3.21 1.19 2.58
N ASP A 116 4.17 0.30 2.46
CA ASP A 116 4.22 -0.63 1.34
C ASP A 116 4.49 -2.08 1.75
N GLY A 117 4.27 -2.98 0.80
CA GLY A 117 4.58 -4.39 0.92
C GLY A 117 4.92 -5.01 -0.44
N GLY A 118 5.40 -6.26 -0.41
CA GLY A 118 5.60 -7.06 -1.61
C GLY A 118 6.66 -6.54 -2.58
N MET A 119 7.67 -5.83 -2.11
CA MET A 119 8.83 -5.45 -2.91
C MET A 119 9.64 -6.69 -3.30
N HIS A 120 10.06 -7.46 -2.32
CA HIS A 120 10.67 -8.76 -2.55
C HIS A 120 9.56 -9.83 -2.57
N SER A 121 9.32 -10.41 -3.70
CA SER A 121 8.18 -11.31 -3.90
C SER A 121 8.24 -12.62 -3.12
N THR A 122 9.43 -13.03 -2.68
CA THR A 122 9.61 -14.18 -1.77
C THR A 122 9.26 -13.87 -0.32
N GLU A 123 9.05 -12.61 0.03
CA GLU A 123 8.62 -12.14 1.34
C GLU A 123 7.09 -12.01 1.38
N LEU A 124 6.40 -13.14 1.22
CA LEU A 124 4.99 -13.26 0.85
C LEU A 124 3.98 -12.67 1.84
N ALA A 125 4.36 -12.54 3.13
CA ALA A 125 3.42 -12.07 4.15
C ALA A 125 2.92 -10.64 3.88
N HIS A 126 3.75 -9.78 3.31
CA HIS A 126 3.45 -8.34 3.17
C HIS A 126 2.27 -8.07 2.24
N GLY A 127 2.25 -8.68 1.04
CA GLY A 127 1.20 -8.44 0.07
C GLY A 127 -0.20 -8.81 0.58
N GLN A 128 -0.30 -9.85 1.40
CA GLN A 128 -1.55 -10.26 2.04
C GLN A 128 -1.86 -9.40 3.27
N MET A 129 -0.86 -9.09 4.09
CA MET A 129 -1.01 -8.26 5.29
C MET A 129 -1.50 -6.84 4.95
N THR A 130 -1.05 -6.26 3.84
CA THR A 130 -1.52 -4.94 3.41
C THR A 130 -3.02 -4.89 3.15
N SER A 131 -3.63 -5.99 2.73
CA SER A 131 -5.09 -6.09 2.57
C SER A 131 -5.81 -6.05 3.92
N GLU A 132 -5.32 -6.74 4.95
CA GLU A 132 -5.86 -6.66 6.31
C GLU A 132 -5.64 -5.27 6.92
N LEU A 133 -4.48 -4.66 6.66
CA LEU A 133 -4.21 -3.29 7.09
C LEU A 133 -5.17 -2.30 6.44
N ALA A 134 -5.40 -2.40 5.13
CA ALA A 134 -6.36 -1.56 4.41
C ALA A 134 -7.77 -1.69 4.99
N TYR A 135 -8.21 -2.93 5.25
CA TYR A 135 -9.50 -3.21 5.88
C TYR A 135 -9.59 -2.56 7.26
N THR A 136 -8.59 -2.76 8.10
CA THR A 136 -8.54 -2.22 9.48
C THR A 136 -8.57 -0.69 9.48
N LEU A 137 -7.74 -0.05 8.65
CA LEU A 137 -7.72 1.41 8.51
C LEU A 137 -9.05 1.98 8.01
N ALA A 138 -9.74 1.27 7.10
CA ALA A 138 -11.01 1.71 6.56
C ALA A 138 -12.19 1.51 7.51
N THR A 139 -12.18 0.44 8.33
CA THR A 139 -13.39 -0.02 9.05
C THR A 139 -13.33 0.11 10.57
N SER A 140 -12.14 0.14 11.17
CA SER A 140 -12.02 0.23 12.64
C SER A 140 -12.54 1.58 13.16
N GLU A 141 -13.38 1.52 14.18
CA GLU A 141 -14.00 2.68 14.84
C GLU A 141 -13.39 2.98 16.22
N THR A 142 -12.21 2.42 16.51
CA THR A 142 -11.49 2.81 17.74
C THR A 142 -11.12 4.29 17.69
N PRO A 143 -11.07 4.99 18.85
CA PRO A 143 -10.70 6.41 18.89
C PRO A 143 -9.33 6.69 18.24
N GLU A 144 -8.40 5.75 18.35
CA GLU A 144 -7.08 5.84 17.72
C GLU A 144 -7.19 5.85 16.19
N MET A 145 -7.94 4.90 15.60
CA MET A 145 -8.12 4.81 14.15
C MET A 145 -8.91 5.98 13.59
N GLN A 146 -9.88 6.49 14.33
CA GLN A 146 -10.59 7.72 13.96
C GLN A 146 -9.61 8.90 13.92
N LYS A 147 -8.80 9.08 14.96
CA LYS A 147 -7.77 10.14 15.02
C LYS A 147 -6.75 10.03 13.90
N ILE A 148 -6.31 8.81 13.55
CA ILE A 148 -5.42 8.57 12.41
C ILE A 148 -6.10 9.05 11.13
N ARG A 149 -7.30 8.59 10.81
CA ARG A 149 -8.00 9.00 9.58
C ARG A 149 -8.26 10.50 9.49
N GLU A 150 -8.53 11.17 10.61
CA GLU A 150 -8.78 12.60 10.64
C GLU A 150 -7.54 13.43 10.32
N ASN A 151 -6.35 12.95 10.70
CA ASN A 151 -5.12 13.74 10.67
C ASN A 151 -4.06 13.24 9.69
N VAL A 152 -4.27 12.07 9.09
CA VAL A 152 -3.27 11.42 8.22
C VAL A 152 -3.88 11.07 6.87
N ILE A 153 -3.13 11.30 5.82
CA ILE A 153 -3.34 10.70 4.49
C ILE A 153 -2.41 9.50 4.40
N THR A 154 -2.97 8.30 4.55
CA THR A 154 -2.20 7.07 4.39
C THR A 154 -2.14 6.68 2.92
N LEU A 155 -0.94 6.57 2.38
CA LEU A 155 -0.64 6.05 1.06
C LEU A 155 -0.20 4.59 1.25
N LEU A 156 -1.07 3.66 0.94
CA LEU A 156 -0.78 2.24 1.06
C LEU A 156 -0.52 1.62 -0.31
N MET A 157 0.71 1.15 -0.53
CA MET A 157 1.11 0.39 -1.72
C MET A 157 1.05 -1.11 -1.40
N PRO A 158 0.03 -1.82 -1.87
CA PRO A 158 -0.21 -3.20 -1.43
C PRO A 158 0.86 -4.18 -1.88
N VAL A 159 1.30 -4.07 -3.13
CA VAL A 159 2.31 -4.95 -3.74
C VAL A 159 3.17 -4.14 -4.69
N MET A 160 4.45 -3.97 -4.35
CA MET A 160 5.39 -3.21 -5.19
C MET A 160 5.87 -4.00 -6.41
N ASN A 161 5.86 -5.34 -6.34
CA ASN A 161 6.26 -6.22 -7.45
C ASN A 161 5.17 -7.25 -7.75
N PRO A 162 4.10 -6.85 -8.47
CA PRO A 162 3.00 -7.76 -8.84
C PRO A 162 3.44 -8.97 -9.66
N ASP A 163 4.35 -8.76 -10.61
CA ASP A 163 4.85 -9.83 -11.50
C ASP A 163 5.57 -10.91 -10.70
N GLY A 164 6.45 -10.47 -9.80
CA GLY A 164 7.19 -11.37 -8.95
C GLY A 164 6.29 -12.11 -7.96
N LEU A 165 5.24 -11.46 -7.43
CA LEU A 165 4.28 -12.12 -6.55
C LEU A 165 3.65 -13.32 -7.23
N ASP A 166 3.13 -13.15 -8.45
CA ASP A 166 2.48 -14.24 -9.19
C ASP A 166 3.48 -15.36 -9.51
N ILE A 167 4.72 -15.03 -9.92
CA ILE A 167 5.78 -16.03 -10.15
C ILE A 167 6.00 -16.90 -8.90
N VAL A 168 6.04 -16.31 -7.73
CA VAL A 168 6.30 -17.03 -6.47
C VAL A 168 5.07 -17.81 -6.02
N VAL A 169 3.87 -17.22 -6.12
CA VAL A 169 2.61 -17.88 -5.73
C VAL A 169 2.32 -19.07 -6.64
N ASP A 170 2.50 -18.94 -7.95
CA ASP A 170 2.29 -20.02 -8.91
C ASP A 170 3.29 -21.16 -8.70
N TRP A 171 4.55 -20.83 -8.44
CA TRP A 171 5.57 -21.81 -8.10
C TRP A 171 5.22 -22.58 -6.82
N TYR A 172 4.82 -21.87 -5.77
CA TYR A 172 4.40 -22.50 -4.53
C TYR A 172 3.20 -23.43 -4.73
N ARG A 173 2.13 -22.93 -5.36
CA ARG A 173 0.91 -23.72 -5.61
C ARG A 173 1.18 -24.99 -6.42
N LYS A 174 2.07 -24.90 -7.42
CA LYS A 174 2.48 -26.04 -8.25
C LYS A 174 3.24 -27.10 -7.46
N ASN A 175 4.01 -26.69 -6.46
CA ASN A 175 4.93 -27.57 -5.73
C ASN A 175 4.42 -27.97 -4.34
N MET A 176 3.21 -27.60 -3.96
CA MET A 176 2.63 -27.96 -2.67
C MET A 176 2.68 -29.48 -2.44
N GLY A 177 3.12 -29.91 -1.26
CA GLY A 177 3.29 -31.32 -0.89
C GLY A 177 4.47 -32.04 -1.53
N THR A 178 5.35 -31.33 -2.23
CA THR A 178 6.58 -31.90 -2.83
C THR A 178 7.82 -31.40 -2.07
N ALA A 179 8.98 -31.99 -2.38
CA ALA A 179 10.27 -31.55 -1.85
C ALA A 179 10.66 -30.10 -2.27
N TYR A 180 9.96 -29.52 -3.23
CA TYR A 180 10.22 -28.18 -3.76
C TYR A 180 9.24 -27.12 -3.24
N GLU A 181 8.33 -27.45 -2.32
CA GLU A 181 7.29 -26.55 -1.80
C GLU A 181 7.86 -25.22 -1.30
N THR A 182 8.96 -25.28 -0.53
CA THR A 182 9.61 -24.08 0.04
C THR A 182 10.82 -23.60 -0.75
N SER A 183 11.07 -24.19 -1.93
CA SER A 183 12.18 -23.78 -2.79
C SER A 183 11.86 -22.46 -3.51
N ARG A 184 12.92 -21.73 -3.86
CA ARG A 184 12.77 -20.54 -4.71
C ARG A 184 12.36 -20.94 -6.14
N PRO A 185 11.55 -20.13 -6.83
CA PRO A 185 11.30 -20.36 -8.25
C PRO A 185 12.60 -20.33 -9.05
N PRO A 186 12.70 -21.11 -10.16
CA PRO A 186 13.93 -21.20 -10.95
C PRO A 186 14.16 -19.98 -11.86
N ILE A 187 13.30 -18.97 -11.79
CA ILE A 187 13.37 -17.73 -12.56
C ILE A 187 13.41 -16.54 -11.61
N LEU A 188 14.01 -15.44 -12.06
CA LEU A 188 14.06 -14.21 -11.27
C LEU A 188 12.70 -13.55 -11.23
N TYR A 189 12.27 -13.17 -10.05
CA TYR A 189 11.05 -12.38 -9.86
C TYR A 189 11.23 -10.87 -10.12
N HIS A 190 12.45 -10.44 -10.45
CA HIS A 190 12.79 -9.14 -11.04
C HIS A 190 12.97 -9.34 -12.55
N TYR A 191 11.86 -9.35 -13.27
CA TYR A 191 11.85 -9.77 -14.67
C TYR A 191 12.79 -8.90 -15.53
N TYR A 192 13.72 -9.54 -16.25
CA TYR A 192 14.76 -8.96 -17.10
C TYR A 192 15.84 -8.10 -16.43
N MET A 193 15.70 -7.70 -15.17
CA MET A 193 16.61 -6.71 -14.61
C MET A 193 17.91 -7.28 -14.05
N GLY A 194 17.93 -8.53 -13.60
CA GLY A 194 19.13 -9.17 -13.07
C GLY A 194 19.68 -8.56 -11.77
N HIS A 195 18.99 -7.57 -11.17
CA HIS A 195 19.32 -7.00 -9.88
C HIS A 195 18.07 -6.79 -9.02
N ASP A 196 18.27 -6.64 -7.72
CA ASP A 196 17.23 -6.43 -6.72
C ASP A 196 16.53 -5.08 -6.93
N ASN A 197 15.19 -5.05 -6.97
CA ASN A 197 14.41 -3.81 -7.05
C ASN A 197 14.66 -2.89 -5.84
N ASN A 198 15.04 -3.43 -4.68
CA ASN A 198 15.49 -2.64 -3.54
C ASN A 198 16.93 -2.07 -3.72
N ARG A 199 17.52 -2.20 -4.89
CA ARG A 199 18.78 -1.55 -5.29
C ARG A 199 18.59 -0.61 -6.47
N ASP A 200 17.34 -0.37 -6.86
CA ASP A 200 17.00 0.44 -8.04
C ASP A 200 16.56 1.89 -7.71
N TRP A 201 16.43 2.23 -6.44
CA TRP A 201 15.92 3.54 -5.98
C TRP A 201 16.69 4.77 -6.51
N PHE A 202 17.96 4.63 -6.80
CA PHE A 202 18.78 5.70 -7.36
C PHE A 202 18.88 5.65 -8.89
N MET A 203 18.66 4.49 -9.50
CA MET A 203 18.72 4.30 -10.94
C MET A 203 17.36 4.45 -11.61
N ASN A 204 16.30 3.99 -10.96
CA ASN A 204 14.93 3.96 -11.49
C ASN A 204 14.82 3.31 -12.87
N THR A 205 15.47 2.16 -13.04
CA THR A 205 15.50 1.41 -14.31
C THR A 205 14.35 0.42 -14.45
N GLN A 206 13.71 0.09 -13.32
CA GLN A 206 12.52 -0.77 -13.29
C GLN A 206 11.25 0.09 -13.28
N PRO A 207 10.24 -0.24 -14.10
CA PRO A 207 8.97 0.49 -14.10
C PRO A 207 8.32 0.57 -12.71
N GLU A 208 8.41 -0.52 -11.94
CA GLU A 208 7.84 -0.63 -10.60
C GLU A 208 8.45 0.41 -9.65
N THR A 209 9.78 0.49 -9.60
CA THR A 209 10.50 1.49 -8.77
C THR A 209 10.25 2.91 -9.27
N TYR A 210 10.24 3.12 -10.57
CA TYR A 210 9.93 4.43 -11.17
C TYR A 210 8.54 4.93 -10.77
N ASN A 211 7.51 4.08 -10.89
CA ASN A 211 6.13 4.41 -10.54
C ASN A 211 6.01 4.81 -9.06
N VAL A 212 6.67 4.07 -8.17
CA VAL A 212 6.68 4.36 -6.72
C VAL A 212 7.48 5.63 -6.42
N THR A 213 8.68 5.79 -6.99
CA THR A 213 9.54 6.97 -6.79
C THR A 213 8.85 8.26 -7.21
N LYS A 214 8.10 8.23 -8.32
CA LYS A 214 7.29 9.36 -8.77
C LYS A 214 6.31 9.82 -7.69
N ILE A 215 5.61 8.90 -7.06
CA ILE A 215 4.66 9.22 -5.98
C ILE A 215 5.40 9.75 -4.74
N LEU A 216 6.44 9.05 -4.29
CA LEU A 216 7.16 9.37 -3.06
C LEU A 216 7.88 10.72 -3.13
N TYR A 217 8.68 10.95 -4.18
CA TYR A 217 9.65 12.04 -4.21
C TYR A 217 9.29 13.18 -5.15
N ASN A 218 8.25 13.03 -5.99
CA ASN A 218 7.83 14.09 -6.90
C ASN A 218 6.42 14.59 -6.63
N GLU A 219 5.60 13.79 -5.92
CA GLU A 219 4.19 14.13 -5.75
C GLU A 219 3.77 14.34 -4.30
N TRP A 220 4.12 13.45 -3.36
CA TRP A 220 3.51 13.45 -2.04
C TRP A 220 4.45 13.79 -0.88
N TYR A 221 5.75 13.52 -0.99
CA TYR A 221 6.77 13.83 0.03
C TYR A 221 6.37 13.36 1.44
N PRO A 222 6.10 12.07 1.66
CA PRO A 222 5.61 11.59 2.94
C PRO A 222 6.62 11.85 4.08
N GLN A 223 6.12 12.21 5.26
CA GLN A 223 6.92 12.41 6.45
C GLN A 223 7.40 11.11 7.06
N ILE A 224 6.67 10.00 6.80
CA ILE A 224 7.02 8.65 7.22
C ILE A 224 6.93 7.73 6.02
N VAL A 225 8.00 6.97 5.79
CA VAL A 225 8.02 5.86 4.83
C VAL A 225 8.26 4.59 5.61
N TYR A 226 7.26 3.68 5.58
CA TYR A 226 7.33 2.38 6.22
C TYR A 226 7.36 1.30 5.16
N ASN A 227 8.56 0.84 4.85
CA ASN A 227 8.82 -0.21 3.87
C ASN A 227 8.92 -1.56 4.57
N HIS A 228 8.06 -2.52 4.23
CA HIS A 228 8.03 -3.82 4.85
C HIS A 228 8.95 -4.81 4.17
N HIS A 229 9.77 -5.47 4.99
CA HIS A 229 10.61 -6.61 4.60
C HIS A 229 10.45 -7.76 5.58
N GLN A 230 10.72 -8.97 5.12
CA GLN A 230 10.89 -10.12 5.98
C GLN A 230 12.38 -10.38 6.21
N SER A 231 12.75 -10.54 7.48
CA SER A 231 14.15 -10.80 7.86
C SER A 231 14.58 -12.21 7.49
N SER A 232 15.81 -12.33 6.98
CA SER A 232 16.39 -13.58 6.53
C SER A 232 16.95 -14.47 7.63
N PRO A 233 17.54 -14.00 8.76
CA PRO A 233 17.94 -14.92 9.82
C PRO A 233 16.72 -15.50 10.53
N ALA A 234 16.59 -16.81 10.57
CA ALA A 234 15.44 -17.51 11.17
C ALA A 234 15.20 -17.20 12.65
N TRP A 235 16.24 -16.75 13.36
CA TRP A 235 16.19 -16.36 14.77
C TRP A 235 15.79 -14.89 15.01
N THR A 236 15.75 -14.06 13.97
CA THR A 236 15.36 -12.64 14.07
C THR A 236 13.91 -12.46 13.64
N LYS A 237 13.06 -12.00 14.54
CA LYS A 237 11.63 -11.75 14.24
C LYS A 237 11.37 -10.33 13.75
N ILE A 238 12.10 -9.35 14.32
CA ILE A 238 12.01 -7.94 13.97
C ILE A 238 13.39 -7.29 14.09
N SER A 239 13.68 -6.37 13.19
CA SER A 239 14.88 -5.56 13.20
C SER A 239 14.47 -4.09 12.98
N ILE A 240 14.87 -3.21 13.88
CA ILE A 240 14.52 -1.78 13.86
C ILE A 240 15.79 -0.95 13.92
N PRO A 241 15.95 0.08 13.08
CA PRO A 241 17.05 1.03 13.21
C PRO A 241 17.01 1.78 14.56
N PRO A 242 18.15 2.34 15.04
CA PRO A 242 19.45 2.34 14.37
C PRO A 242 20.18 1.00 14.48
N TYR A 243 20.86 0.63 13.42
CA TYR A 243 21.76 -0.52 13.43
C TYR A 243 23.08 -0.16 14.10
N ALA A 244 23.96 -1.16 14.30
CA ALA A 244 25.29 -0.91 14.88
C ALA A 244 26.07 0.14 14.08
N ASP A 245 26.69 1.09 14.78
CA ASP A 245 27.49 2.16 14.21
C ASP A 245 28.81 1.63 13.62
N PRO A 246 29.25 2.16 12.46
CA PRO A 246 28.58 3.14 11.62
C PRO A 246 27.74 2.49 10.54
N VAL A 247 26.50 2.90 10.38
CA VAL A 247 25.65 2.46 9.26
C VAL A 247 26.20 3.04 7.95
N ASN A 248 26.30 4.34 7.85
CA ASN A 248 26.96 5.07 6.77
C ASN A 248 27.34 6.47 7.26
N PRO A 249 28.66 6.79 7.40
CA PRO A 249 29.09 8.06 7.97
C PRO A 249 28.79 9.29 7.08
N LYS A 250 28.32 9.09 5.85
CA LYS A 250 27.98 10.15 4.90
C LYS A 250 26.48 10.43 4.80
N ILE A 251 25.66 9.67 5.49
CA ILE A 251 24.21 9.89 5.55
C ILE A 251 23.91 10.60 6.89
N HIS A 252 23.20 11.72 6.80
CA HIS A 252 22.74 12.43 7.99
C HIS A 252 21.82 11.51 8.80
N PRO A 253 21.98 11.45 10.15
CA PRO A 253 21.13 10.67 11.05
C PRO A 253 19.64 11.03 10.94
#